data_2d2e8fef9f3bdb2096bae16c019bc939
#
_entry.id   2d2e8fef9f3bdb2096bae16c019bc939
#
_cell.length_a   1.000
_cell.length_b   1.000
_cell.length_c   1.000
_cell.angle_alpha   90.00
_cell.angle_beta   90.00
_cell.angle_gamma   90.00
#
_symmetry.space_group_name_H-M   'P 1'
#
loop_
_entity.id
_entity.type
_entity.pdbx_description
1 polymer ?
#
loop_
_entity_poly.entity_id
_entity_poly.type
_entity_poly.pdbx_seq_one_letter_code
_entity_poly.pdbx_strand_id
1 'polypeptide(L)'
;CLSITDVDPLKFDLIFERFLNPDRVSMPDFDIDFCEEKRDLVFEYLTKKYKDSVAHIITFGKLKARMVIRDVGRVLGLSYGFVDSISKMIPFDPSRPQTLTECIAGEPRLQKLINEDKRVKKLTDLSLKLEGLNRNVATHAAGVVIADKKLTEFVPLYKDFNSNLLLPSTQFDMYSAENAGLIKFDFLGLKTLTVINNTQKLIRKKDKDFKIENINFEDQKV
;
A
#
# COMPACT_ATOMS: atom_id res chain seq x y z
N CYS A 1 -7.49 -29.03 10.51
CA CYS A 1 -8.64 -29.33 11.39
C CYS A 1 -9.70 -28.21 11.40
N LEU A 2 -9.32 -26.94 11.15
CA LEU A 2 -10.26 -25.81 11.11
C LEU A 2 -10.76 -25.47 9.69
N SER A 3 -10.33 -26.21 8.67
CA SER A 3 -10.64 -25.97 7.26
C SER A 3 -10.35 -24.53 6.80
N ILE A 4 -9.30 -23.93 7.34
CA ILE A 4 -8.83 -22.58 6.95
C ILE A 4 -7.98 -22.66 5.68
N THR A 5 -7.30 -23.79 5.46
CA THR A 5 -6.48 -24.07 4.29
C THR A 5 -6.75 -25.47 3.77
N ASP A 6 -6.65 -25.67 2.46
CA ASP A 6 -6.73 -26.96 1.79
C ASP A 6 -5.36 -27.64 1.68
N VAL A 7 -4.29 -26.97 2.13
CA VAL A 7 -2.92 -27.51 2.15
C VAL A 7 -2.63 -28.12 3.52
N ASP A 8 -2.27 -29.41 3.54
CA ASP A 8 -1.82 -30.08 4.75
C ASP A 8 -0.35 -29.71 5.02
N PRO A 9 -0.05 -28.92 6.08
CA PRO A 9 1.31 -28.48 6.37
C PRO A 9 2.25 -29.63 6.72
N LEU A 10 1.73 -30.75 7.24
CA LEU A 10 2.54 -31.91 7.59
C LEU A 10 2.95 -32.71 6.34
N LYS A 11 2.04 -32.83 5.35
CA LYS A 11 2.31 -33.51 4.08
C LYS A 11 3.42 -32.81 3.29
N PHE A 12 3.52 -31.47 3.38
CA PHE A 12 4.45 -30.65 2.60
C PHE A 12 5.63 -30.14 3.43
N ASP A 13 5.84 -30.66 4.65
CA ASP A 13 6.92 -30.29 5.56
C ASP A 13 7.11 -28.77 5.71
N LEU A 14 5.99 -28.06 5.89
CA LEU A 14 6.00 -26.60 6.05
C LEU A 14 6.51 -26.20 7.43
N ILE A 15 7.37 -25.17 7.46
CA ILE A 15 8.00 -24.65 8.68
C ILE A 15 6.93 -24.00 9.57
N PHE A 16 6.69 -24.61 10.74
CA PHE A 16 5.67 -24.19 11.69
C PHE A 16 5.98 -22.85 12.36
N GLU A 17 7.25 -22.58 12.66
CA GLU A 17 7.73 -21.36 13.32
C GLU A 17 7.45 -20.09 12.49
N ARG A 18 7.26 -20.23 11.18
CA ARG A 18 6.90 -19.11 10.33
C ARG A 18 5.47 -18.60 10.58
N PHE A 19 4.60 -19.46 11.08
CA PHE A 19 3.18 -19.16 11.32
C PHE A 19 2.89 -18.78 12.77
N LEU A 20 3.70 -19.26 13.71
CA LEU A 20 3.55 -19.01 15.14
C LEU A 20 4.88 -18.56 15.72
N ASN A 21 5.03 -17.24 15.88
CA ASN A 21 6.14 -16.67 16.62
C ASN A 21 5.62 -16.14 17.97
N PRO A 22 5.94 -16.78 19.11
CA PRO A 22 5.51 -16.33 20.43
C PRO A 22 6.04 -14.95 20.81
N ASP A 23 7.14 -14.50 20.19
CA ASP A 23 7.73 -13.18 20.43
C ASP A 23 7.08 -12.06 19.59
N ARG A 24 6.07 -12.39 18.77
CA ARG A 24 5.38 -11.40 17.96
C ARG A 24 4.46 -10.54 18.82
N VAL A 25 4.83 -9.28 19.01
CA VAL A 25 4.06 -8.28 19.78
C VAL A 25 3.06 -7.50 18.90
N SER A 26 3.21 -7.55 17.55
CA SER A 26 2.34 -6.82 16.63
C SER A 26 0.98 -7.51 16.45
N MET A 27 -0.06 -6.70 16.17
CA MET A 27 -1.38 -7.20 15.78
C MET A 27 -1.30 -8.09 14.53
N PRO A 28 -2.20 -9.06 14.36
CA PRO A 28 -2.24 -9.89 13.16
C PRO A 28 -2.52 -9.03 11.92
N ASP A 29 -1.82 -9.33 10.83
CA ASP A 29 -2.02 -8.74 9.52
C ASP A 29 -2.78 -9.74 8.64
N PHE A 30 -3.91 -9.33 8.09
CA PHE A 30 -4.77 -10.17 7.29
C PHE A 30 -4.71 -9.75 5.82
N ASP A 31 -3.85 -10.43 5.06
CA ASP A 31 -3.79 -10.27 3.61
C ASP A 31 -4.75 -11.27 2.95
N ILE A 32 -5.75 -10.76 2.24
CA ILE A 32 -6.77 -11.58 1.59
C ILE A 32 -6.79 -11.26 0.10
N ASP A 33 -6.47 -12.25 -0.71
CA ASP A 33 -6.42 -12.13 -2.16
C ASP A 33 -7.77 -12.39 -2.80
N PHE A 34 -8.23 -11.45 -3.61
CA PHE A 34 -9.45 -11.55 -4.40
C PHE A 34 -9.18 -11.46 -5.90
N CYS A 35 -10.07 -12.02 -6.69
CA CYS A 35 -10.10 -11.75 -8.12
C CYS A 35 -10.26 -10.25 -8.35
N GLU A 36 -9.34 -9.64 -9.13
CA GLU A 36 -9.30 -8.19 -9.37
C GLU A 36 -10.64 -7.64 -9.86
N GLU A 37 -11.27 -8.32 -10.83
CA GLU A 37 -12.56 -7.90 -11.41
C GLU A 37 -13.75 -7.95 -10.43
N LYS A 38 -13.64 -8.73 -9.35
CA LYS A 38 -14.73 -8.94 -8.40
C LYS A 38 -14.48 -8.33 -7.01
N ARG A 39 -13.33 -7.71 -6.81
CA ARG A 39 -12.97 -7.11 -5.52
C ARG A 39 -13.99 -6.06 -5.06
N ASP A 40 -14.52 -5.27 -5.96
CA ASP A 40 -15.49 -4.23 -5.62
C ASP A 40 -16.79 -4.79 -5.06
N LEU A 41 -17.19 -6.00 -5.46
CA LEU A 41 -18.35 -6.70 -4.87
C LEU A 41 -18.12 -7.04 -3.38
N VAL A 42 -16.86 -7.25 -2.99
CA VAL A 42 -16.50 -7.46 -1.58
C VAL A 42 -16.72 -6.19 -0.78
N PHE A 43 -16.31 -5.04 -1.30
CA PHE A 43 -16.55 -3.75 -0.64
C PHE A 43 -18.05 -3.42 -0.54
N GLU A 44 -18.83 -3.73 -1.56
CA GLU A 44 -20.29 -3.62 -1.48
C GLU A 44 -20.88 -4.50 -0.38
N TYR A 45 -20.41 -5.75 -0.29
CA TYR A 45 -20.84 -6.67 0.76
C TYR A 45 -20.49 -6.14 2.15
N LEU A 46 -19.26 -5.66 2.35
CA LEU A 46 -18.81 -5.10 3.62
C LEU A 46 -19.62 -3.88 4.01
N THR A 47 -19.89 -2.97 3.07
CA THR A 47 -20.72 -1.77 3.29
C THR A 47 -22.13 -2.16 3.77
N LYS A 48 -22.72 -3.19 3.16
CA LYS A 48 -24.06 -3.67 3.54
C LYS A 48 -24.06 -4.36 4.90
N LYS A 49 -23.03 -5.16 5.19
CA LYS A 49 -22.95 -5.98 6.40
C LYS A 49 -22.53 -5.18 7.63
N TYR A 50 -21.49 -4.36 7.51
CA TYR A 50 -20.86 -3.67 8.64
C TYR A 50 -21.23 -2.20 8.76
N LYS A 51 -21.83 -1.61 7.72
CA LYS A 51 -22.34 -0.21 7.72
C LYS A 51 -21.30 0.80 8.26
N ASP A 52 -21.57 1.37 9.44
CA ASP A 52 -20.72 2.40 10.08
C ASP A 52 -19.46 1.82 10.77
N SER A 53 -19.28 0.49 10.73
CA SER A 53 -18.19 -0.23 11.39
C SER A 53 -17.05 -0.64 10.43
N VAL A 54 -17.07 -0.14 9.19
CA VAL A 54 -16.04 -0.44 8.18
C VAL A 54 -15.62 0.83 7.46
N ALA A 55 -14.31 0.99 7.23
CA ALA A 55 -13.74 2.09 6.46
C ALA A 55 -12.42 1.70 5.80
N HIS A 56 -12.06 2.40 4.72
CA HIS A 56 -10.71 2.34 4.19
C HIS A 56 -9.71 3.01 5.12
N ILE A 57 -8.44 2.65 5.00
CA ILE A 57 -7.35 3.34 5.70
C ILE A 57 -6.87 4.49 4.83
N ILE A 58 -6.65 5.66 5.44
CA ILE A 58 -6.04 6.81 4.78
C ILE A 58 -4.53 6.60 4.61
N THR A 59 -3.98 7.18 3.56
CA THR A 59 -2.53 7.29 3.36
C THR A 59 -2.14 8.74 3.19
N PHE A 60 -1.07 9.16 3.86
CA PHE A 60 -0.50 10.49 3.72
C PHE A 60 0.72 10.44 2.81
N GLY A 61 0.61 11.05 1.64
CA GLY A 61 1.75 11.25 0.76
C GLY A 61 2.68 12.30 1.36
N LYS A 62 3.91 11.90 1.73
CA LYS A 62 4.93 12.80 2.30
C LYS A 62 5.86 13.34 1.22
N LEU A 63 6.33 14.55 1.41
CA LEU A 63 7.38 15.16 0.59
C LEU A 63 8.71 14.43 0.87
N LYS A 64 9.10 13.54 -0.04
CA LYS A 64 10.41 12.86 0.01
C LYS A 64 11.46 13.65 -0.77
N ALA A 65 12.74 13.38 -0.54
CA ALA A 65 13.89 14.12 -1.05
C ALA A 65 13.80 14.57 -2.52
N ARG A 66 13.54 13.63 -3.47
CA ARG A 66 13.38 13.99 -4.90
C ARG A 66 12.12 14.81 -5.18
N MET A 67 11.05 14.52 -4.47
CA MET A 67 9.75 15.17 -4.68
C MET A 67 9.77 16.59 -4.16
N VAL A 68 10.33 16.83 -2.97
CA VAL A 68 10.40 18.15 -2.38
C VAL A 68 11.25 19.10 -3.23
N ILE A 69 12.38 18.66 -3.77
CA ILE A 69 13.21 19.45 -4.71
C ILE A 69 12.40 19.87 -5.95
N ARG A 70 11.60 18.95 -6.54
CA ARG A 70 10.80 19.27 -7.71
C ARG A 70 9.66 20.24 -7.40
N ASP A 71 8.97 20.03 -6.30
CA ASP A 71 7.85 20.89 -5.91
C ASP A 71 8.29 22.29 -5.53
N VAL A 72 9.35 22.42 -4.73
CA VAL A 72 9.93 23.72 -4.34
C VAL A 72 10.53 24.42 -5.56
N GLY A 73 11.25 23.70 -6.43
CA GLY A 73 11.82 24.23 -7.66
C GLY A 73 10.77 24.85 -8.58
N ARG A 74 9.62 24.17 -8.72
CA ARG A 74 8.49 24.68 -9.49
C ARG A 74 7.91 25.96 -8.88
N VAL A 75 7.73 26.01 -7.57
CA VAL A 75 7.21 27.21 -6.87
C VAL A 75 8.19 28.37 -6.95
N LEU A 76 9.49 28.11 -6.97
CA LEU A 76 10.52 29.13 -7.16
C LEU A 76 10.64 29.61 -8.62
N GLY A 77 9.85 29.08 -9.55
CA GLY A 77 9.89 29.45 -10.96
C GLY A 77 11.11 28.93 -11.71
N LEU A 78 11.83 27.93 -11.18
CA LEU A 78 12.98 27.34 -11.83
C LEU A 78 12.53 26.44 -13.00
N SER A 79 13.33 26.39 -14.08
CA SER A 79 12.96 25.56 -15.23
C SER A 79 12.95 24.07 -14.87
N TYR A 80 12.02 23.34 -15.48
CA TYR A 80 11.84 21.91 -15.23
C TYR A 80 13.14 21.10 -15.44
N GLY A 81 13.84 21.35 -16.57
CA GLY A 81 15.10 20.66 -16.88
C GLY A 81 16.19 20.92 -15.84
N PHE A 82 16.29 22.15 -15.33
CA PHE A 82 17.25 22.50 -14.28
C PHE A 82 16.94 21.77 -12.98
N VAL A 83 15.69 21.81 -12.54
CA VAL A 83 15.25 21.13 -11.30
C VAL A 83 15.36 19.61 -11.43
N ASP A 84 15.05 19.05 -12.59
CA ASP A 84 15.16 17.60 -12.84
C ASP A 84 16.61 17.14 -12.82
N SER A 85 17.55 17.93 -13.34
CA SER A 85 18.99 17.63 -13.26
C SER A 85 19.47 17.54 -11.80
N ILE A 86 19.02 18.45 -10.93
CA ILE A 86 19.33 18.42 -9.50
C ILE A 86 18.68 17.21 -8.83
N SER A 87 17.40 16.97 -9.12
CA SER A 87 16.66 15.86 -8.54
C SER A 87 17.24 14.49 -8.91
N LYS A 88 17.87 14.36 -10.08
CA LYS A 88 18.56 13.14 -10.53
C LYS A 88 19.88 12.87 -9.78
N MET A 89 20.48 13.86 -9.19
CA MET A 89 21.66 13.68 -8.33
C MET A 89 21.31 13.02 -7.00
N ILE A 90 20.05 13.08 -6.57
CA ILE A 90 19.56 12.43 -5.36
C ILE A 90 19.40 10.93 -5.65
N PRO A 91 20.04 10.02 -4.89
CA PRO A 91 19.86 8.59 -5.05
C PRO A 91 18.39 8.17 -4.87
N PHE A 92 17.99 7.15 -5.60
CA PHE A 92 16.66 6.56 -5.44
C PHE A 92 16.77 5.07 -5.15
N ASP A 93 16.60 4.72 -3.90
CA ASP A 93 16.50 3.35 -3.43
C ASP A 93 15.17 3.18 -2.68
N PRO A 94 14.20 2.46 -3.26
CA PRO A 94 12.92 2.21 -2.61
C PRO A 94 13.04 1.39 -1.33
N SER A 95 14.05 0.52 -1.22
CA SER A 95 14.28 -0.36 -0.08
C SER A 95 14.94 0.36 1.10
N ARG A 96 15.73 1.41 0.80
CA ARG A 96 16.41 2.25 1.79
C ARG A 96 16.26 3.73 1.43
N PRO A 97 15.09 4.32 1.66
CA PRO A 97 14.85 5.72 1.36
C PRO A 97 15.75 6.62 2.23
N GLN A 98 16.58 7.43 1.57
CA GLN A 98 17.47 8.39 2.23
C GLN A 98 16.77 9.75 2.36
N THR A 99 17.10 10.47 3.42
CA THR A 99 16.70 11.87 3.61
C THR A 99 17.49 12.79 2.69
N LEU A 100 16.97 13.99 2.44
CA LEU A 100 17.68 14.99 1.64
C LEU A 100 19.02 15.39 2.28
N THR A 101 19.07 15.44 3.60
CA THR A 101 20.31 15.70 4.36
C THR A 101 21.37 14.65 4.07
N GLU A 102 21.00 13.34 4.15
CA GLU A 102 21.93 12.24 3.85
C GLU A 102 22.38 12.27 2.40
N CYS A 103 21.44 12.56 1.47
CA CYS A 103 21.76 12.68 0.05
C CYS A 103 22.74 13.82 -0.24
N ILE A 104 22.57 14.98 0.39
CA ILE A 104 23.50 16.12 0.26
C ILE A 104 24.87 15.75 0.82
N ALA A 105 24.93 15.10 1.97
CA ALA A 105 26.19 14.66 2.58
C ALA A 105 26.94 13.62 1.73
N GLY A 106 26.21 12.73 1.04
CA GLY A 106 26.78 11.66 0.22
C GLY A 106 27.11 12.01 -1.22
N GLU A 107 26.65 13.17 -1.77
CA GLU A 107 26.83 13.54 -3.19
C GLU A 107 27.67 14.82 -3.33
N PRO A 108 28.99 14.70 -3.59
CA PRO A 108 29.88 15.86 -3.70
C PRO A 108 29.51 16.86 -4.80
N ARG A 109 28.91 16.37 -5.91
CA ARG A 109 28.46 17.23 -7.01
C ARG A 109 27.32 18.13 -6.60
N LEU A 110 26.40 17.61 -5.78
CA LEU A 110 25.28 18.38 -5.24
C LEU A 110 25.79 19.43 -4.25
N GLN A 111 26.73 19.07 -3.36
CA GLN A 111 27.35 20.00 -2.43
C GLN A 111 28.05 21.15 -3.15
N LYS A 112 28.82 20.83 -4.20
CA LYS A 112 29.50 21.86 -5.03
C LYS A 112 28.46 22.78 -5.64
N LEU A 113 27.40 22.26 -6.23
CA LEU A 113 26.35 23.04 -6.87
C LEU A 113 25.61 23.95 -5.88
N ILE A 114 25.36 23.49 -4.67
CA ILE A 114 24.75 24.27 -3.58
C ILE A 114 25.66 25.46 -3.18
N ASN A 115 26.97 25.25 -3.18
CA ASN A 115 27.94 26.31 -2.82
C ASN A 115 28.15 27.33 -3.93
N GLU A 116 28.04 26.91 -5.19
CA GLU A 116 28.33 27.79 -6.37
C GLU A 116 27.09 28.54 -6.86
N ASP A 117 25.86 27.97 -6.75
CA ASP A 117 24.64 28.59 -7.26
C ASP A 117 23.66 28.95 -6.13
N LYS A 118 23.48 30.26 -5.92
CA LYS A 118 22.55 30.80 -4.92
C LYS A 118 21.11 30.31 -5.10
N ARG A 119 20.69 30.01 -6.33
CA ARG A 119 19.33 29.48 -6.60
C ARG A 119 19.21 28.04 -6.06
N VAL A 120 20.26 27.24 -6.26
CA VAL A 120 20.31 25.87 -5.75
C VAL A 120 20.38 25.87 -4.23
N LYS A 121 21.16 26.75 -3.64
CA LYS A 121 21.19 26.91 -2.18
C LYS A 121 19.81 27.25 -1.63
N LYS A 122 19.12 28.26 -2.21
CA LYS A 122 17.75 28.60 -1.78
C LYS A 122 16.78 27.44 -1.95
N LEU A 123 16.87 26.71 -3.06
CA LEU A 123 16.06 25.51 -3.35
C LEU A 123 16.26 24.44 -2.27
N THR A 124 17.49 24.10 -1.96
CA THR A 124 17.82 23.06 -0.96
C THR A 124 17.47 23.50 0.45
N ASP A 125 17.75 24.74 0.85
CA ASP A 125 17.41 25.27 2.19
C ASP A 125 15.91 25.21 2.46
N LEU A 126 15.08 25.55 1.48
CA LEU A 126 13.63 25.43 1.59
C LEU A 126 13.15 23.96 1.56
N SER A 127 13.77 23.15 0.73
CA SER A 127 13.43 21.74 0.61
C SER A 127 13.71 20.97 1.89
N LEU A 128 14.83 21.25 2.57
CA LEU A 128 15.16 20.66 3.88
C LEU A 128 14.12 20.98 4.96
N LYS A 129 13.50 22.18 4.90
CA LYS A 129 12.46 22.57 5.86
C LYS A 129 11.11 21.90 5.58
N LEU A 130 10.86 21.51 4.34
CA LEU A 130 9.57 20.96 3.90
C LEU A 130 9.61 19.44 3.77
N GLU A 131 10.80 18.83 3.73
CA GLU A 131 10.92 17.38 3.67
C GLU A 131 10.18 16.70 4.84
N GLY A 132 9.49 15.61 4.55
CA GLY A 132 8.74 14.84 5.54
C GLY A 132 7.33 15.37 5.84
N LEU A 133 7.00 16.60 5.45
CA LEU A 133 5.64 17.12 5.61
C LEU A 133 4.65 16.38 4.71
N ASN A 134 3.40 16.30 5.17
CA ASN A 134 2.31 15.73 4.39
C ASN A 134 2.00 16.65 3.19
N ARG A 135 1.96 16.06 2.00
CA ARG A 135 1.66 16.77 0.74
C ARG A 135 0.22 16.58 0.30
N ASN A 136 -0.25 15.38 0.36
CA ASN A 136 -1.59 15.00 -0.07
C ASN A 136 -2.10 13.82 0.73
N VAL A 137 -3.41 13.65 0.65
CA VAL A 137 -4.15 12.54 1.23
C VAL A 137 -4.60 11.63 0.10
N ALA A 138 -4.54 10.33 0.31
CA ALA A 138 -5.08 9.31 -0.56
C ALA A 138 -5.74 8.20 0.27
N THR A 139 -6.61 7.44 -0.33
CA THR A 139 -7.16 6.23 0.29
C THR A 139 -6.25 5.05 -0.03
N HIS A 140 -5.96 4.21 0.96
CA HIS A 140 -5.23 2.97 0.73
C HIS A 140 -6.03 2.05 -0.18
N ALA A 141 -5.41 1.56 -1.25
CA ALA A 141 -6.12 0.82 -2.29
C ALA A 141 -6.71 -0.52 -1.80
N ALA A 142 -6.09 -1.14 -0.79
CA ALA A 142 -6.43 -2.46 -0.27
C ALA A 142 -6.82 -2.45 1.21
N GLY A 143 -6.24 -1.52 2.00
CA GLY A 143 -6.38 -1.50 3.47
C GLY A 143 -7.76 -1.08 3.93
N VAL A 144 -8.35 -1.91 4.77
CA VAL A 144 -9.66 -1.71 5.38
C VAL A 144 -9.57 -2.00 6.87
N VAL A 145 -10.29 -1.25 7.69
CA VAL A 145 -10.53 -1.57 9.10
C VAL A 145 -11.97 -1.98 9.31
N ILE A 146 -12.17 -3.01 10.13
CA ILE A 146 -13.49 -3.51 10.52
C ILE A 146 -13.53 -3.57 12.05
N ALA A 147 -14.54 -2.98 12.65
CA ALA A 147 -14.73 -2.97 14.09
C ALA A 147 -16.05 -3.65 14.50
N ASP A 148 -16.17 -3.98 15.76
CA ASP A 148 -17.39 -4.50 16.40
C ASP A 148 -18.42 -3.41 16.72
N LYS A 149 -17.95 -2.13 16.77
CA LYS A 149 -18.75 -0.94 17.03
C LYS A 149 -18.61 0.08 15.90
N LYS A 150 -19.32 1.18 16.00
CA LYS A 150 -19.17 2.29 15.05
C LYS A 150 -17.74 2.82 15.06
N LEU A 151 -17.14 2.93 13.90
CA LEU A 151 -15.75 3.42 13.77
C LEU A 151 -15.55 4.83 14.35
N THR A 152 -16.61 5.66 14.36
CA THR A 152 -16.55 7.00 14.95
C THR A 152 -16.34 7.01 16.48
N GLU A 153 -16.48 5.86 17.13
CA GLU A 153 -16.13 5.72 18.55
C GLU A 153 -14.61 5.52 18.76
N PHE A 154 -13.90 5.12 17.72
CA PHE A 154 -12.45 4.83 17.75
C PHE A 154 -11.64 5.90 17.05
N VAL A 155 -12.06 6.29 15.84
CA VAL A 155 -11.31 7.19 14.96
C VAL A 155 -12.23 8.14 14.21
N PRO A 156 -11.78 9.37 13.88
CA PRO A 156 -12.52 10.25 12.99
C PRO A 156 -12.50 9.70 11.57
N LEU A 157 -13.57 9.91 10.82
CA LEU A 157 -13.73 9.47 9.44
C LEU A 157 -13.65 10.65 8.47
N TYR A 158 -13.14 10.37 7.28
CA TYR A 158 -13.03 11.27 6.14
C TYR A 158 -13.77 10.70 4.94
N LYS A 159 -14.59 11.51 4.32
CA LYS A 159 -15.23 11.15 3.05
C LYS A 159 -14.77 12.11 1.97
N ASP A 160 -14.16 11.55 0.93
CA ASP A 160 -13.83 12.28 -0.28
C ASP A 160 -15.06 12.33 -1.18
N PHE A 161 -15.66 13.51 -1.29
CA PHE A 161 -16.86 13.73 -2.11
C PHE A 161 -16.56 13.70 -3.62
N ASN A 162 -15.29 13.77 -4.01
CA ASN A 162 -14.86 13.68 -5.41
C ASN A 162 -14.52 12.23 -5.84
N SER A 163 -14.53 11.29 -4.90
CA SER A 163 -14.27 9.88 -5.16
C SER A 163 -15.56 9.08 -5.24
N ASN A 164 -15.56 8.06 -6.09
CA ASN A 164 -16.67 7.10 -6.19
C ASN A 164 -16.57 5.96 -5.17
N LEU A 165 -15.74 6.13 -4.12
CA LEU A 165 -15.56 5.10 -3.11
C LEU A 165 -16.83 4.93 -2.27
N LEU A 166 -17.24 3.69 -2.08
CA LEU A 166 -18.43 3.33 -1.32
C LEU A 166 -18.23 3.57 0.19
N LEU A 167 -17.01 3.31 0.68
CA LEU A 167 -16.65 3.43 2.09
C LEU A 167 -15.96 4.77 2.37
N PRO A 168 -16.15 5.36 3.55
CA PRO A 168 -15.31 6.44 4.04
C PRO A 168 -13.89 5.92 4.31
N SER A 169 -12.95 6.84 4.57
CA SER A 169 -11.61 6.50 5.05
C SER A 169 -11.44 6.94 6.51
N THR A 170 -10.61 6.25 7.26
CA THR A 170 -10.15 6.74 8.57
C THR A 170 -9.33 8.02 8.37
N GLN A 171 -9.30 8.95 9.34
CA GLN A 171 -8.34 10.05 9.33
C GLN A 171 -7.01 9.67 9.97
N PHE A 172 -6.90 8.46 10.47
CA PHE A 172 -5.69 7.86 11.01
C PHE A 172 -5.05 6.96 9.94
N ASP A 173 -3.73 7.08 9.79
CA ASP A 173 -2.95 6.15 8.98
C ASP A 173 -2.93 4.74 9.62
N MET A 174 -2.28 3.80 8.93
CA MET A 174 -2.22 2.41 9.37
C MET A 174 -1.73 2.25 10.81
N TYR A 175 -0.65 2.94 11.17
CA TYR A 175 -0.06 2.83 12.52
C TYR A 175 -0.94 3.46 13.59
N SER A 176 -1.52 4.61 13.30
CA SER A 176 -2.41 5.31 14.24
C SER A 176 -3.74 4.56 14.42
N ALA A 177 -4.25 3.93 13.38
CA ALA A 177 -5.45 3.08 13.45
C ALA A 177 -5.20 1.81 14.28
N GLU A 178 -4.05 1.17 14.13
CA GLU A 178 -3.63 0.02 14.93
C GLU A 178 -3.46 0.41 16.40
N ASN A 179 -2.83 1.55 16.68
CA ASN A 179 -2.70 2.08 18.05
C ASN A 179 -4.04 2.43 18.69
N ALA A 180 -5.06 2.76 17.90
CA ALA A 180 -6.44 2.94 18.36
C ALA A 180 -7.18 1.62 18.61
N GLY A 181 -6.52 0.46 18.41
CA GLY A 181 -7.07 -0.88 18.63
C GLY A 181 -7.83 -1.46 17.43
N LEU A 182 -7.71 -0.86 16.25
CA LEU A 182 -8.34 -1.37 15.04
C LEU A 182 -7.46 -2.42 14.34
N ILE A 183 -8.08 -3.44 13.79
CA ILE A 183 -7.41 -4.50 13.03
C ILE A 183 -7.50 -4.16 11.54
N LYS A 184 -6.33 -4.21 10.87
CA LYS A 184 -6.21 -4.00 9.43
C LYS A 184 -6.46 -5.30 8.66
N PHE A 185 -7.19 -5.17 7.58
CA PHE A 185 -7.37 -6.20 6.56
C PHE A 185 -6.94 -5.64 5.22
N ASP A 186 -6.03 -6.31 4.51
CA ASP A 186 -5.64 -5.94 3.16
C ASP A 186 -6.38 -6.82 2.14
N PHE A 187 -7.28 -6.19 1.40
CA PHE A 187 -8.06 -6.86 0.35
C PHE A 187 -7.41 -6.60 -1.00
N LEU A 188 -6.53 -7.51 -1.39
CA LEU A 188 -5.72 -7.40 -2.59
C LEU A 188 -6.48 -7.91 -3.81
N GLY A 189 -6.42 -7.17 -4.92
CA GLY A 189 -6.92 -7.61 -6.22
C GLY A 189 -5.80 -8.28 -7.01
N LEU A 190 -5.82 -9.60 -7.16
CA LEU A 190 -4.82 -10.35 -7.91
C LEU A 190 -5.30 -10.68 -9.32
N LYS A 191 -4.53 -10.24 -10.33
CA LYS A 191 -4.74 -10.60 -11.75
C LYS A 191 -4.64 -12.08 -11.99
N THR A 192 -3.75 -12.78 -11.28
CA THR A 192 -3.61 -14.23 -11.37
C THR A 192 -4.92 -14.96 -11.07
N LEU A 193 -5.65 -14.54 -10.03
CA LEU A 193 -6.96 -15.11 -9.73
C LEU A 193 -7.99 -14.84 -10.83
N THR A 194 -7.91 -13.67 -11.47
CA THR A 194 -8.76 -13.36 -12.65
C THR A 194 -8.45 -14.29 -13.82
N VAL A 195 -7.15 -14.53 -14.10
CA VAL A 195 -6.71 -15.48 -15.15
C VAL A 195 -7.22 -16.88 -14.86
N ILE A 196 -7.03 -17.38 -13.64
CA ILE A 196 -7.50 -18.70 -13.19
C ILE A 196 -9.03 -18.80 -13.37
N ASN A 197 -9.78 -17.82 -12.89
CA ASN A 197 -11.25 -17.83 -13.03
C ASN A 197 -11.70 -17.83 -14.51
N ASN A 198 -11.03 -17.09 -15.37
CA ASN A 198 -11.38 -17.04 -16.79
C ASN A 198 -10.97 -18.35 -17.50
N THR A 199 -9.83 -18.94 -17.16
CA THR A 199 -9.42 -20.26 -17.64
C THR A 199 -10.44 -21.34 -17.26
N GLN A 200 -10.88 -21.35 -16.02
CA GLN A 200 -11.92 -22.26 -15.56
C GLN A 200 -13.25 -22.09 -16.34
N LYS A 201 -13.66 -20.85 -16.62
CA LYS A 201 -14.84 -20.57 -17.44
C LYS A 201 -14.68 -21.09 -18.88
N LEU A 202 -13.48 -20.98 -19.45
CA LEU A 202 -13.22 -21.49 -20.80
C LEU A 202 -13.25 -23.00 -20.87
N ILE A 203 -12.65 -23.70 -19.88
CA ILE A 203 -12.68 -25.16 -19.79
C ILE A 203 -14.12 -25.65 -19.63
N ARG A 204 -14.92 -25.01 -18.78
CA ARG A 204 -16.32 -25.38 -18.54
C ARG A 204 -17.24 -25.24 -19.76
N LYS A 205 -16.80 -24.57 -20.82
CA LYS A 205 -17.51 -24.61 -22.11
C LYS A 205 -17.45 -25.99 -22.78
N LYS A 206 -16.41 -26.78 -22.48
CA LYS A 206 -16.20 -28.15 -23.02
C LYS A 206 -16.50 -29.22 -21.97
N ASP A 207 -16.10 -29.00 -20.75
CA ASP A 207 -16.29 -29.89 -19.59
C ASP A 207 -17.01 -29.09 -18.48
N LYS A 208 -18.33 -29.26 -18.39
CA LYS A 208 -19.19 -28.53 -17.46
C LYS A 208 -18.89 -28.82 -15.99
N ASP A 209 -18.37 -30.01 -15.70
CA ASP A 209 -18.12 -30.49 -14.35
C ASP A 209 -16.71 -30.21 -13.86
N PHE A 210 -15.89 -29.55 -14.68
CA PHE A 210 -14.54 -29.18 -14.31
C PHE A 210 -14.49 -28.28 -13.07
N LYS A 211 -13.73 -28.71 -12.08
CA LYS A 211 -13.44 -27.97 -10.84
C LYS A 211 -11.93 -27.89 -10.64
N ILE A 212 -11.43 -26.69 -10.38
CA ILE A 212 -10.00 -26.43 -10.16
C ILE A 212 -9.48 -27.17 -8.92
N GLU A 213 -10.32 -27.36 -7.91
CA GLU A 213 -10.01 -28.05 -6.67
C GLU A 213 -9.69 -29.54 -6.89
N ASN A 214 -10.11 -30.11 -8.02
CA ASN A 214 -9.88 -31.50 -8.38
C ASN A 214 -8.61 -31.72 -9.20
N ILE A 215 -7.82 -30.67 -9.44
CA ILE A 215 -6.54 -30.80 -10.19
C ILE A 215 -5.56 -31.60 -9.34
N ASN A 216 -4.99 -32.64 -9.96
CA ASN A 216 -3.90 -33.40 -9.36
C ASN A 216 -2.57 -32.64 -9.59
N PHE A 217 -2.01 -32.05 -8.51
CA PHE A 217 -0.72 -31.36 -8.56
C PHE A 217 0.50 -32.29 -8.71
N GLU A 218 0.30 -33.60 -8.58
CA GLU A 218 1.35 -34.62 -8.74
C GLU A 218 1.33 -35.23 -10.14
N ASP A 219 0.57 -34.67 -11.09
CA ASP A 219 0.52 -35.18 -12.47
C ASP A 219 1.84 -34.90 -13.18
N GLN A 220 2.59 -35.97 -13.47
CA GLN A 220 3.91 -35.91 -14.13
C GLN A 220 3.83 -35.53 -15.62
N LYS A 221 2.64 -35.37 -16.20
CA LYS A 221 2.46 -34.95 -17.59
C LYS A 221 2.36 -33.45 -17.77
N VAL A 222 2.39 -32.69 -16.70
CA VAL A 222 2.35 -31.20 -16.68
C VAL A 222 3.76 -30.66 -16.28
#